data_4ba708c5d967867200060aa775112936
#
_entry.id   4ba708c5d967867200060aa775112936
#
_cell.length_a   1.000
_cell.length_b   1.000
_cell.length_c   1.000
_cell.angle_alpha   90.00
_cell.angle_beta   90.00
_cell.angle_gamma   90.00
#
_symmetry.space_group_name_H-M   'P 1'
#
loop_
_entity.id
_entity.type
_entity.pdbx_description
1 polymer ?
#
loop_
_entity_poly.entity_id
_entity_poly.type
_entity_poly.pdbx_seq_one_letter_code
_entity_poly.pdbx_strand_id
1 'polypeptide(L)'
;MNENLGPFNRHVGLRAEAVGRGTCRLICEIRPEHLNPRGTVHGGMSATMLDVAGGIAAIYAGDQPRQVVTQSSDAHYLRPLTGTMIIAEGRVIRAGRHTCLARADLYDDQGRLCCTGDLELFYLE
;
A
#
# COMPACT_ATOMS: atom_id res chain seq x y z
N MET A 1 -6.04 -14.90 -2.48
CA MET A 1 -5.23 -13.74 -2.06
C MET A 1 -6.05 -12.65 -1.41
N ASN A 2 -7.13 -12.19 -2.07
CA ASN A 2 -7.91 -11.05 -1.56
C ASN A 2 -8.59 -11.31 -0.23
N GLU A 3 -9.10 -12.51 0.00
CA GLU A 3 -9.74 -12.84 1.27
C GLU A 3 -8.77 -12.85 2.44
N ASN A 4 -7.46 -12.86 2.19
CA ASN A 4 -6.44 -12.86 3.22
C ASN A 4 -5.89 -11.48 3.55
N LEU A 5 -6.47 -10.42 2.97
CA LEU A 5 -6.00 -9.05 3.25
C LEU A 5 -6.36 -8.56 4.65
N GLY A 6 -7.27 -9.26 5.32
CA GLY A 6 -7.68 -8.91 6.67
C GLY A 6 -8.91 -8.01 6.69
N PRO A 7 -9.57 -7.92 7.87
CA PRO A 7 -10.87 -7.24 7.94
C PRO A 7 -10.82 -5.76 7.62
N PHE A 8 -9.81 -5.04 8.10
CA PHE A 8 -9.73 -3.60 7.82
C PHE A 8 -9.55 -3.34 6.32
N ASN A 9 -8.63 -4.07 5.69
CA ASN A 9 -8.35 -3.88 4.27
C ASN A 9 -9.55 -4.23 3.40
N ARG A 10 -10.29 -5.29 3.79
CA ARG A 10 -11.54 -5.63 3.10
C ARG A 10 -12.60 -4.56 3.29
N HIS A 11 -12.71 -4.02 4.50
CA HIS A 11 -13.71 -2.99 4.80
C HIS A 11 -13.52 -1.76 3.93
N VAL A 12 -12.28 -1.31 3.76
CA VAL A 12 -11.99 -0.13 2.93
C VAL A 12 -11.90 -0.46 1.44
N GLY A 13 -12.04 -1.73 1.05
CA GLY A 13 -12.20 -2.13 -0.33
C GLY A 13 -10.94 -2.37 -1.12
N LEU A 14 -9.83 -2.73 -0.44
CA LEU A 14 -8.58 -3.03 -1.12
C LEU A 14 -8.64 -4.41 -1.81
N ARG A 15 -8.06 -4.49 -2.99
CA ARG A 15 -7.86 -5.76 -3.69
C ARG A 15 -6.42 -5.86 -4.17
N ALA A 16 -5.82 -7.04 -4.00
CA ALA A 16 -4.50 -7.31 -4.56
C ALA A 16 -4.68 -7.73 -6.01
N GLU A 17 -4.11 -6.98 -6.93
CA GLU A 17 -4.18 -7.29 -8.36
C GLU A 17 -3.02 -8.18 -8.78
N ALA A 18 -1.83 -7.94 -8.24
CA ALA A 18 -0.65 -8.73 -8.54
C ALA A 18 0.29 -8.72 -7.34
N VAL A 19 0.83 -9.88 -7.02
CA VAL A 19 1.84 -10.02 -5.98
C VAL A 19 2.99 -10.83 -6.56
N GLY A 20 4.18 -10.24 -6.56
CA GLY A 20 5.39 -10.89 -7.00
C GLY A 20 6.39 -10.96 -5.86
N ARG A 21 7.60 -11.43 -6.15
CA ARG A 21 8.66 -11.50 -5.15
C ARG A 21 9.13 -10.07 -4.84
N GLY A 22 8.78 -9.61 -3.64
CA GLY A 22 9.12 -8.27 -3.19
C GLY A 22 8.36 -7.15 -3.88
N THR A 23 7.22 -7.45 -4.51
CA THR A 23 6.39 -6.45 -5.19
C THR A 23 4.91 -6.70 -4.90
N CYS A 24 4.12 -5.64 -5.00
CA CYS A 24 2.68 -5.74 -4.83
C CYS A 24 2.01 -4.63 -5.63
N ARG A 25 0.89 -4.98 -6.28
CA ARG A 25 0.01 -4.00 -6.91
C ARG A 25 -1.37 -4.17 -6.32
N LEU A 26 -1.85 -3.10 -5.67
CA LEU A 26 -3.20 -3.03 -5.09
C LEU A 26 -4.05 -2.09 -5.91
N ILE A 27 -5.34 -2.36 -5.93
CA ILE A 27 -6.31 -1.45 -6.52
C ILE A 27 -7.45 -1.24 -5.54
N CYS A 28 -8.10 -0.08 -5.64
CA CYS A 28 -9.28 0.26 -4.85
C CYS A 28 -10.17 1.19 -5.64
N GLU A 29 -11.43 0.79 -5.83
CA GLU A 29 -12.43 1.69 -6.41
C GLU A 29 -12.72 2.79 -5.40
N ILE A 30 -12.71 4.04 -5.86
CA ILE A 30 -12.97 5.18 -4.98
C ILE A 30 -14.45 5.22 -4.63
N ARG A 31 -14.75 5.23 -3.33
CA ARG A 31 -16.09 5.31 -2.78
C ARG A 31 -16.26 6.62 -2.01
N PRO A 32 -17.50 7.09 -1.79
CA PRO A 32 -17.71 8.32 -1.03
C PRO A 32 -17.05 8.33 0.35
N GLU A 33 -17.02 7.18 1.04
CA GLU A 33 -16.43 7.09 2.37
C GLU A 33 -14.90 7.22 2.37
N HIS A 34 -14.26 7.18 1.20
CA HIS A 34 -12.81 7.43 1.09
C HIS A 34 -12.46 8.91 1.00
N LEU A 35 -13.46 9.79 0.87
CA LEU A 35 -13.22 11.17 0.50
C LEU A 35 -13.15 12.09 1.71
N ASN A 36 -12.37 13.16 1.56
CA ASN A 36 -12.34 14.26 2.51
C ASN A 36 -13.46 15.28 2.18
N PRO A 37 -13.64 16.33 3.00
CA PRO A 37 -14.72 17.30 2.74
C PRO A 37 -14.63 18.02 1.40
N ARG A 38 -13.47 18.05 0.76
CA ARG A 38 -13.30 18.69 -0.55
C ARG A 38 -13.58 17.75 -1.71
N GLY A 39 -13.87 16.48 -1.44
CA GLY A 39 -14.19 15.51 -2.48
C GLY A 39 -12.98 14.84 -3.11
N THR A 40 -11.80 14.96 -2.52
CA THR A 40 -10.62 14.20 -2.94
C THR A 40 -10.37 13.08 -1.94
N VAL A 41 -9.55 12.10 -2.31
CA VAL A 41 -9.27 10.97 -1.44
C VAL A 41 -8.59 11.45 -0.16
N HIS A 42 -9.11 11.03 0.98
CA HIS A 42 -8.58 11.38 2.29
C HIS A 42 -7.14 10.87 2.43
N GLY A 43 -6.27 11.69 3.01
CA GLY A 43 -4.87 11.31 3.21
C GLY A 43 -4.70 10.02 4.00
N GLY A 44 -5.62 9.75 4.95
CA GLY A 44 -5.60 8.50 5.70
C GLY A 44 -5.83 7.27 4.83
N MET A 45 -6.69 7.38 3.81
CA MET A 45 -6.88 6.29 2.86
C MET A 45 -5.63 6.07 2.02
N SER A 46 -5.01 7.14 1.55
CA SER A 46 -3.76 7.06 0.80
C SER A 46 -2.65 6.42 1.65
N ALA A 47 -2.51 6.86 2.91
CA ALA A 47 -1.53 6.29 3.82
C ALA A 47 -1.77 4.79 4.05
N THR A 48 -3.03 4.38 4.16
CA THR A 48 -3.38 2.97 4.29
C THR A 48 -2.88 2.16 3.09
N MET A 49 -3.13 2.65 1.89
CA MET A 49 -2.74 1.90 0.69
C MET A 49 -1.22 1.84 0.52
N LEU A 50 -0.50 2.91 0.87
CA LEU A 50 0.97 2.86 0.87
C LEU A 50 1.47 1.79 1.83
N ASP A 51 0.91 1.78 3.04
CA ASP A 51 1.31 0.83 4.08
C ASP A 51 1.03 -0.61 3.67
N VAL A 52 -0.16 -0.87 3.15
CA VAL A 52 -0.55 -2.22 2.76
C VAL A 52 0.28 -2.71 1.57
N ALA A 53 0.50 -1.86 0.57
CA ALA A 53 1.29 -2.25 -0.61
C ALA A 53 2.73 -2.57 -0.23
N GLY A 54 3.35 -1.72 0.59
CA GLY A 54 4.71 -1.97 1.08
C GLY A 54 4.78 -3.20 1.99
N GLY A 55 3.77 -3.37 2.84
CA GLY A 55 3.69 -4.51 3.75
C GLY A 55 3.60 -5.84 3.01
N ILE A 56 2.73 -5.92 1.99
CA ILE A 56 2.59 -7.14 1.20
C ILE A 56 3.89 -7.43 0.44
N ALA A 57 4.52 -6.41 -0.14
CA ALA A 57 5.80 -6.58 -0.80
C ALA A 57 6.84 -7.17 0.16
N ALA A 58 6.87 -6.69 1.40
CA ALA A 58 7.80 -7.16 2.42
C ALA A 58 7.52 -8.60 2.84
N ILE A 59 6.23 -8.99 2.94
CA ILE A 59 5.84 -10.36 3.28
C ILE A 59 6.41 -11.35 2.28
N TYR A 60 6.40 -11.00 1.00
CA TYR A 60 6.81 -11.89 -0.09
C TYR A 60 8.18 -11.54 -0.66
N ALA A 61 9.07 -10.96 0.16
CA ALA A 61 10.40 -10.57 -0.30
C ALA A 61 11.32 -11.75 -0.58
N GLY A 62 11.10 -12.88 0.07
CA GLY A 62 11.97 -14.06 -0.03
C GLY A 62 11.24 -15.30 -0.54
N ASP A 63 11.82 -16.45 -0.29
CA ASP A 63 11.28 -17.73 -0.77
C ASP A 63 10.03 -18.14 -0.02
N GLN A 64 9.89 -17.72 1.24
CA GLN A 64 8.74 -18.05 2.09
C GLN A 64 8.13 -16.76 2.60
N PRO A 65 6.80 -16.70 2.76
CA PRO A 65 6.16 -15.53 3.34
C PRO A 65 6.59 -15.35 4.79
N ARG A 66 6.81 -14.09 5.17
CA ARG A 66 7.19 -13.72 6.53
C ARG A 66 6.21 -12.69 7.05
N GLN A 67 5.78 -12.84 8.28
CA GLN A 67 4.87 -11.87 8.90
C GLN A 67 5.61 -10.58 9.23
N VAL A 68 4.94 -9.46 9.03
CA VAL A 68 5.52 -8.14 9.28
C VAL A 68 4.59 -7.28 10.13
N VAL A 69 5.18 -6.31 10.81
CA VAL A 69 4.46 -5.17 11.37
C VAL A 69 5.18 -3.91 10.93
N THR A 70 4.42 -2.85 10.69
CA THR A 70 4.99 -1.57 10.28
C THR A 70 5.60 -0.89 11.49
N GLN A 71 6.86 -0.49 11.36
CA GLN A 71 7.58 0.25 12.38
C GLN A 71 7.45 1.76 12.15
N SER A 72 7.62 2.20 10.92
CA SER A 72 7.47 3.60 10.57
C SER A 72 6.98 3.74 9.14
N SER A 73 6.34 4.87 8.88
CA SER A 73 5.77 5.19 7.58
C SER A 73 6.02 6.67 7.32
N ASP A 74 6.57 7.00 6.17
CA ASP A 74 6.86 8.37 5.78
C ASP A 74 6.25 8.61 4.41
N ALA A 75 5.18 9.40 4.37
CA ALA A 75 4.39 9.59 3.16
C ALA A 75 4.46 11.03 2.69
N HIS A 76 4.55 11.21 1.37
CA HIS A 76 4.55 12.50 0.71
C HIS A 76 3.35 12.55 -0.24
N TYR A 77 2.52 13.58 -0.07
CA TYR A 77 1.32 13.79 -0.86
C TYR A 77 1.63 14.84 -1.92
N LEU A 78 1.74 14.38 -3.16
CA LEU A 78 2.26 15.21 -4.26
C LEU A 78 1.16 15.84 -5.09
N ARG A 79 -0.02 15.23 -5.14
CA ARG A 79 -1.14 15.64 -5.98
C ARG A 79 -2.43 15.14 -5.34
N PRO A 80 -3.51 15.94 -5.32
CA PRO A 80 -4.81 15.42 -4.88
C PRO A 80 -5.21 14.21 -5.71
N LEU A 81 -5.68 13.16 -5.04
CA LEU A 81 -6.08 11.94 -5.70
C LEU A 81 -7.58 11.97 -5.93
N THR A 82 -7.97 11.89 -7.20
CA THR A 82 -9.37 11.96 -7.63
C THR A 82 -9.62 10.90 -8.69
N GLY A 83 -10.86 10.81 -9.14
CA GLY A 83 -11.23 9.87 -10.20
C GLY A 83 -11.96 8.66 -9.65
N THR A 84 -11.80 7.53 -10.30
CA THR A 84 -12.57 6.32 -10.01
C THR A 84 -11.77 5.22 -9.35
N MET A 85 -10.44 5.26 -9.43
CA MET A 85 -9.60 4.15 -9.00
C MET A 85 -8.31 4.67 -8.38
N ILE A 86 -7.87 4.02 -7.31
CA ILE A 86 -6.54 4.22 -6.72
C ILE A 86 -5.72 2.98 -7.03
N ILE A 87 -4.51 3.17 -7.53
CA ILE A 87 -3.56 2.09 -7.80
C ILE A 87 -2.34 2.30 -6.92
N ALA A 88 -1.98 1.29 -6.14
CA ALA A 88 -0.78 1.33 -5.31
C ALA A 88 0.21 0.30 -5.79
N GLU A 89 1.48 0.69 -5.91
CA GLU A 89 2.56 -0.22 -6.25
C GLU A 89 3.59 -0.20 -5.15
N GLY A 90 3.87 -1.36 -4.57
CA GLY A 90 4.86 -1.52 -3.52
C GLY A 90 6.02 -2.37 -3.99
N ARG A 91 7.22 -2.04 -3.50
CA ARG A 91 8.40 -2.84 -3.79
C ARG A 91 9.35 -2.81 -2.61
N VAL A 92 10.05 -3.92 -2.41
CA VAL A 92 11.09 -4.01 -1.40
C VAL A 92 12.34 -3.33 -1.92
N ILE A 93 12.91 -2.43 -1.11
CA ILE A 93 14.22 -1.83 -1.37
C ILE A 93 15.29 -2.75 -0.79
N ARG A 94 15.11 -3.20 0.46
CA ARG A 94 16.03 -4.11 1.12
C ARG A 94 15.29 -4.91 2.19
N ALA A 95 15.40 -6.23 2.13
CA ALA A 95 14.89 -7.11 3.16
C ALA A 95 16.07 -7.73 3.89
N GLY A 96 16.15 -7.50 5.18
CA GLY A 96 17.17 -8.06 6.04
C GLY A 96 16.61 -9.17 6.92
N ARG A 97 17.40 -9.55 7.90
CA ARG A 97 17.02 -10.61 8.82
C ARG A 97 15.86 -10.19 9.71
N HIS A 98 15.87 -8.96 10.20
CA HIS A 98 14.89 -8.47 11.17
C HIS A 98 14.01 -7.35 10.63
N THR A 99 14.49 -6.61 9.65
CA THR A 99 13.78 -5.42 9.14
C THR A 99 13.74 -5.42 7.63
N CYS A 100 12.80 -4.66 7.11
CA CYS A 100 12.63 -4.47 5.68
C CYS A 100 12.36 -2.99 5.43
N LEU A 101 13.01 -2.44 4.40
CA LEU A 101 12.65 -1.13 3.85
C LEU A 101 11.92 -1.38 2.54
N ALA A 102 10.70 -0.88 2.45
CA ALA A 102 9.89 -0.96 1.24
C ALA A 102 9.50 0.44 0.81
N ARG A 103 9.16 0.60 -0.46
CA ARG A 103 8.65 1.84 -1.01
C ARG A 103 7.34 1.56 -1.70
N ALA A 104 6.42 2.51 -1.62
CA ALA A 104 5.14 2.41 -2.30
C ALA A 104 4.79 3.73 -2.96
N ASP A 105 4.09 3.64 -4.08
CA ASP A 105 3.61 4.78 -4.85
C ASP A 105 2.14 4.61 -5.12
N LEU A 106 1.39 5.71 -5.08
CA LEU A 106 -0.03 5.72 -5.45
C LEU A 106 -0.22 6.52 -6.74
N TYR A 107 -1.04 5.95 -7.61
CA TYR A 107 -1.40 6.56 -8.88
C TYR A 107 -2.91 6.70 -8.98
N ASP A 108 -3.38 7.74 -9.69
CA ASP A 108 -4.79 7.86 -10.05
C ASP A 108 -5.09 7.04 -11.31
N ASP A 109 -6.33 7.09 -11.76
CA ASP A 109 -6.76 6.33 -12.93
C ASP A 109 -6.23 6.90 -14.26
N GLN A 110 -5.55 8.05 -14.21
CA GLN A 110 -4.84 8.63 -15.36
C GLN A 110 -3.35 8.26 -15.36
N GLY A 111 -2.93 7.45 -14.38
CA GLY A 111 -1.52 7.07 -14.24
C GLY A 111 -0.62 8.14 -13.65
N ARG A 112 -1.18 9.17 -13.03
CA ARG A 112 -0.39 10.25 -12.43
C ARG A 112 0.01 9.86 -11.01
N LEU A 113 1.27 10.11 -10.66
CA LEU A 113 1.78 9.85 -9.32
C LEU A 113 1.18 10.87 -8.35
N CYS A 114 0.44 10.39 -7.35
CA CYS A 114 -0.23 11.23 -6.37
C CYS A 114 0.43 11.20 -5.00
N CYS A 115 0.95 10.04 -4.59
CA CYS A 115 1.62 9.88 -3.29
C CYS A 115 2.79 8.95 -3.44
N THR A 116 3.79 9.12 -2.58
CA THR A 116 4.92 8.20 -2.49
C THR A 116 5.30 8.05 -1.02
N GLY A 117 5.86 6.91 -0.64
CA GLY A 117 6.25 6.71 0.74
C GLY A 117 7.26 5.61 0.94
N ASP A 118 7.96 5.72 2.06
CA ASP A 118 8.86 4.68 2.54
C ASP A 118 8.25 4.05 3.78
N LEU A 119 8.42 2.73 3.90
CA LEU A 119 7.89 1.96 5.02
C LEU A 119 9.01 1.11 5.59
N GLU A 120 9.20 1.23 6.90
CA GLU A 120 10.11 0.35 7.62
C GLU A 120 9.27 -0.65 8.38
N LEU A 121 9.59 -1.93 8.21
CA LEU A 121 8.81 -3.01 8.78
C LEU A 121 9.72 -3.94 9.57
N PHE A 122 9.17 -4.49 10.65
CA PHE A 122 9.82 -5.58 11.38
C PHE A 122 9.28 -6.91 10.91
N TYR A 123 10.18 -7.87 10.75
CA TYR A 123 9.78 -9.26 10.55
C TYR A 123 9.55 -9.91 11.90
N LEU A 124 8.37 -10.50 12.07
CA LEU A 124 8.03 -11.28 13.25
C LEU A 124 8.54 -12.70 13.07
N GLU A 125 9.07 -13.25 14.14
CA GLU A 125 9.55 -14.64 14.11
C GLU A 125 8.48 -15.61 14.55
#